data_88f80acd003ac13734af0f0a4bdd1aa2
#
_entry.id   88f80acd003ac13734af0f0a4bdd1aa2
#
_cell.length_a   1.000
_cell.length_b   1.000
_cell.length_c   1.000
_cell.angle_alpha   90.00
_cell.angle_beta   90.00
_cell.angle_gamma   90.00
#
_symmetry.space_group_name_H-M   'P 1'
#
loop_
_entity.id
_entity.type
_entity.pdbx_description
1 polymer ?
#
loop_
_entity_poly.entity_id
_entity_poly.type
_entity_poly.pdbx_seq_one_letter_code
_entity_poly.pdbx_strand_id
1 'polypeptide(L)'
;MKPAHLARVLLPAALLLNAAAQAQDLSAIKRPIPEAPALTQAAQRALDATNKRVPQIDTAGLVAQLKAQPKTVVIDVRTPAELTLMGGYIDAPRFFNLTRGWLEFQIEAAVPDKITPIVVYCGVNQRSPMAADTLIKLGYKNVKNYRDGFFNWRRAGLPVQSYDKAPASFLFDLPQEVVPGVWSAIGATAPGTYDNSGHNNNLSFIITGEGVVVVNAGDNYLLAQSLHEEIKRRTDQPVKYVVLENGQGHAMLGSNYWKEQGAKIVAHRNTAEYMERVGYDVLAGMRNRARDKAFKTEFTMPDIVYDDTLDLSMGGWKIQVLHLGNAHHHGDTMVWLPEKKLVIAGDTAFHIRMLPIFEDTDTAQWIQVWDKFEALGAGIVVPGHGGPTDMATVRTWTRDYLVHLRAKVAEVIKRGGSLDDAYKVDQSAYMHLHTADELARSNAGRVYRAMEFE
;
A
#
# COMPACT_ATOMS: atom_id res chain seq x y z
N MET A 1 -14.41 -61.71 18.89
CA MET A 1 -15.14 -60.57 18.45
C MET A 1 -15.41 -59.66 19.66
N LYS A 2 -14.68 -58.56 19.81
CA LYS A 2 -14.93 -57.52 20.80
C LYS A 2 -15.16 -56.21 20.07
N PRO A 3 -16.16 -55.40 20.44
CA PRO A 3 -16.43 -54.13 19.75
C PRO A 3 -15.45 -53.01 20.16
N ALA A 4 -15.06 -52.23 19.17
CA ALA A 4 -14.22 -51.06 19.35
C ALA A 4 -14.99 -49.89 20.00
N HIS A 5 -14.46 -49.34 21.07
CA HIS A 5 -14.96 -48.12 21.72
C HIS A 5 -14.54 -46.92 20.89
N LEU A 6 -15.49 -46.20 20.28
CA LEU A 6 -15.32 -44.85 19.80
C LEU A 6 -15.24 -43.89 21.01
N ALA A 7 -14.07 -43.39 21.27
CA ALA A 7 -13.88 -42.25 22.18
C ALA A 7 -14.35 -40.97 21.49
N ARG A 8 -15.51 -40.43 21.88
CA ARG A 8 -15.92 -39.07 21.55
C ARG A 8 -15.04 -38.09 22.34
N VAL A 9 -14.17 -37.39 21.62
CA VAL A 9 -13.47 -36.21 22.13
C VAL A 9 -14.49 -35.09 22.24
N LEU A 10 -14.94 -34.82 23.45
CA LEU A 10 -15.67 -33.60 23.79
C LEU A 10 -14.65 -32.42 23.85
N LEU A 11 -14.59 -31.61 22.82
CA LEU A 11 -13.97 -30.28 22.92
C LEU A 11 -14.79 -29.41 23.86
N PRO A 12 -14.19 -28.72 24.81
CA PRO A 12 -14.93 -27.84 25.69
C PRO A 12 -15.43 -26.61 24.92
N ALA A 13 -16.77 -26.48 24.90
CA ALA A 13 -17.50 -25.30 24.38
C ALA A 13 -17.40 -24.09 25.32
N ALA A 14 -16.16 -23.71 25.70
CA ALA A 14 -15.91 -22.66 26.69
C ALA A 14 -14.95 -21.56 26.21
N LEU A 15 -14.94 -21.26 24.90
CA LEU A 15 -14.11 -20.17 24.35
C LEU A 15 -14.86 -19.24 23.37
N LEU A 16 -16.19 -19.15 23.50
CA LEU A 16 -17.01 -18.27 22.64
C LEU A 16 -17.82 -17.23 23.42
N LEU A 17 -17.40 -16.86 24.62
CA LEU A 17 -18.09 -15.85 25.43
C LEU A 17 -17.06 -14.96 26.14
N ASN A 18 -16.31 -14.14 25.43
CA ASN A 18 -15.69 -12.91 25.97
C ASN A 18 -15.14 -11.99 24.88
N ALA A 19 -15.79 -11.88 23.73
CA ALA A 19 -15.71 -10.66 22.93
C ALA A 19 -16.90 -9.77 23.29
N ALA A 20 -17.04 -9.45 24.59
CA ALA A 20 -17.77 -8.25 24.97
C ALA A 20 -16.98 -7.10 24.36
N ALA A 21 -17.52 -6.50 23.30
CA ALA A 21 -17.02 -5.26 22.77
C ALA A 21 -16.89 -4.28 23.93
N GLN A 22 -15.66 -4.07 24.41
CA GLN A 22 -15.38 -2.99 25.33
C GLN A 22 -15.77 -1.73 24.56
N ALA A 23 -16.90 -1.13 24.94
CA ALA A 23 -17.25 0.19 24.49
C ALA A 23 -16.06 1.08 24.84
N GLN A 24 -15.26 1.47 23.85
CA GLN A 24 -14.16 2.38 24.07
C GLN A 24 -14.74 3.64 24.67
N ASP A 25 -14.27 3.98 25.87
CA ASP A 25 -14.63 5.22 26.52
C ASP A 25 -14.16 6.39 25.66
N LEU A 26 -15.10 7.09 25.01
CA LEU A 26 -14.81 8.24 24.17
C LEU A 26 -14.13 9.40 24.96
N SER A 27 -14.25 9.41 26.30
CA SER A 27 -13.56 10.39 27.15
C SER A 27 -12.04 10.19 27.17
N ALA A 28 -11.54 9.00 26.80
CA ALA A 28 -10.12 8.71 26.70
C ALA A 28 -9.47 9.20 25.39
N ILE A 29 -10.26 9.67 24.43
CA ILE A 29 -9.73 10.26 23.19
C ILE A 29 -9.12 11.61 23.50
N LYS A 30 -7.81 11.68 23.63
CA LYS A 30 -7.05 12.91 23.94
C LYS A 30 -7.09 14.00 22.85
N ARG A 31 -7.65 13.72 21.68
CA ARG A 31 -7.84 14.70 20.60
C ARG A 31 -9.34 15.01 20.53
N PRO A 32 -9.74 16.30 20.53
CA PRO A 32 -11.13 16.64 20.35
C PRO A 32 -11.60 16.08 19.02
N ILE A 33 -12.68 15.28 19.03
CA ILE A 33 -13.40 14.93 17.81
C ILE A 33 -13.86 16.26 17.24
N PRO A 34 -13.58 16.56 15.96
CA PRO A 34 -14.06 17.79 15.35
C PRO A 34 -15.58 17.87 15.57
N GLU A 35 -16.04 18.85 16.32
CA GLU A 35 -17.47 19.10 16.45
C GLU A 35 -18.05 19.31 15.05
N ALA A 36 -19.23 18.77 14.81
CA ALA A 36 -19.93 19.05 13.57
C ALA A 36 -20.07 20.59 13.46
N PRO A 37 -19.63 21.19 12.34
CA PRO A 37 -19.66 22.64 12.23
C PRO A 37 -21.08 23.17 12.44
N ALA A 38 -21.23 24.29 13.15
CA ALA A 38 -22.50 24.95 13.31
C ALA A 38 -23.07 25.30 11.93
N LEU A 39 -24.32 24.88 11.67
CA LEU A 39 -24.91 25.10 10.36
C LEU A 39 -25.35 26.56 10.23
N THR A 40 -25.06 27.16 9.09
CA THR A 40 -25.69 28.43 8.71
C THR A 40 -27.16 28.20 8.45
N GLN A 41 -27.99 29.25 8.53
CA GLN A 41 -29.43 29.14 8.23
C GLN A 41 -29.69 28.58 6.81
N ALA A 42 -28.86 28.93 5.84
CA ALA A 42 -28.97 28.40 4.48
C ALA A 42 -28.68 26.89 4.43
N ALA A 43 -27.63 26.45 5.09
CA ALA A 43 -27.28 25.02 5.19
C ALA A 43 -28.36 24.23 5.93
N GLN A 44 -28.93 24.77 7.02
CA GLN A 44 -30.03 24.14 7.74
C GLN A 44 -31.29 23.98 6.86
N ARG A 45 -31.69 25.04 6.14
CA ARG A 45 -32.82 24.96 5.21
C ARG A 45 -32.60 23.90 4.11
N ALA A 46 -31.41 23.82 3.55
CA ALA A 46 -31.05 22.82 2.54
C ALA A 46 -31.10 21.39 3.10
N LEU A 47 -30.62 21.20 4.33
CA LEU A 47 -30.65 19.92 5.03
C LEU A 47 -32.09 19.49 5.33
N ASP A 48 -32.93 20.40 5.86
CA ASP A 48 -34.34 20.14 6.19
C ASP A 48 -35.14 19.77 4.92
N ALA A 49 -34.92 20.49 3.83
CA ALA A 49 -35.58 20.20 2.56
C ALA A 49 -35.13 18.82 2.01
N THR A 50 -33.87 18.45 2.18
CA THR A 50 -33.36 17.14 1.77
C THR A 50 -33.88 16.01 2.63
N ASN A 51 -33.91 16.17 3.94
CA ASN A 51 -34.47 15.19 4.87
C ASN A 51 -35.99 14.91 4.62
N LYS A 52 -36.73 15.89 4.14
CA LYS A 52 -38.16 15.72 3.81
C LYS A 52 -38.41 14.86 2.58
N ARG A 53 -37.50 14.86 1.60
CA ARG A 53 -37.68 14.11 0.33
C ARG A 53 -36.93 12.78 0.27
N VAL A 54 -35.90 12.59 1.10
CA VAL A 54 -35.14 11.35 1.14
C VAL A 54 -35.79 10.36 2.10
N PRO A 55 -36.02 9.08 1.71
CA PRO A 55 -36.53 8.07 2.63
C PRO A 55 -35.59 7.91 3.85
N GLN A 56 -36.20 7.92 5.04
CA GLN A 56 -35.46 7.85 6.30
C GLN A 56 -35.60 6.48 6.95
N ILE A 57 -34.57 6.05 7.69
CA ILE A 57 -34.59 4.89 8.56
C ILE A 57 -33.94 5.26 9.89
N ASP A 58 -34.53 4.82 10.99
CA ASP A 58 -33.95 4.95 12.34
C ASP A 58 -33.17 3.71 12.75
N THR A 59 -32.59 3.72 13.95
CA THR A 59 -31.77 2.63 14.49
C THR A 59 -32.51 1.30 14.52
N ALA A 60 -33.74 1.28 15.01
CA ALA A 60 -34.55 0.06 15.08
C ALA A 60 -34.89 -0.48 13.69
N GLY A 61 -35.26 0.40 12.78
CA GLY A 61 -35.52 0.07 11.37
C GLY A 61 -34.28 -0.47 10.66
N LEU A 62 -33.10 0.12 10.88
CA LEU A 62 -31.85 -0.36 10.28
C LEU A 62 -31.48 -1.77 10.79
N VAL A 63 -31.58 -2.00 12.11
CA VAL A 63 -31.36 -3.34 12.68
C VAL A 63 -32.30 -4.37 12.07
N ALA A 64 -33.61 -4.03 11.98
CA ALA A 64 -34.59 -4.91 11.36
C ALA A 64 -34.31 -5.16 9.87
N GLN A 65 -33.96 -4.12 9.12
CA GLN A 65 -33.61 -4.25 7.69
C GLN A 65 -32.39 -5.12 7.45
N LEU A 66 -31.30 -4.94 8.20
CA LEU A 66 -30.10 -5.76 8.07
C LEU A 66 -30.37 -7.24 8.34
N LYS A 67 -31.24 -7.55 9.32
CA LYS A 67 -31.67 -8.91 9.62
C LYS A 67 -32.56 -9.52 8.53
N ALA A 68 -33.51 -8.74 7.99
CA ALA A 68 -34.48 -9.21 7.01
C ALA A 68 -33.92 -9.23 5.57
N GLN A 69 -32.97 -8.37 5.27
CA GLN A 69 -32.42 -8.16 3.93
C GLN A 69 -30.88 -8.16 3.96
N PRO A 70 -30.22 -9.33 4.05
CA PRO A 70 -28.73 -9.42 4.13
C PRO A 70 -28.00 -8.83 2.92
N LYS A 71 -28.69 -8.61 1.80
CA LYS A 71 -28.16 -7.96 0.61
C LYS A 71 -28.13 -6.42 0.72
N THR A 72 -28.65 -5.83 1.80
CA THR A 72 -28.58 -4.39 2.02
C THR A 72 -27.13 -3.93 2.08
N VAL A 73 -26.79 -2.96 1.25
CA VAL A 73 -25.50 -2.28 1.28
C VAL A 73 -25.57 -1.12 2.26
N VAL A 74 -24.62 -1.05 3.17
CA VAL A 74 -24.46 0.06 4.12
C VAL A 74 -23.27 0.91 3.69
N ILE A 75 -23.53 2.20 3.43
CA ILE A 75 -22.53 3.15 2.95
C ILE A 75 -22.24 4.18 4.04
N ASP A 76 -21.01 4.22 4.50
CA ASP A 76 -20.49 5.28 5.37
C ASP A 76 -19.84 6.37 4.53
N VAL A 77 -20.34 7.60 4.64
CA VAL A 77 -19.80 8.74 3.89
C VAL A 77 -18.82 9.60 4.70
N ARG A 78 -18.44 9.15 5.88
CA ARG A 78 -17.36 9.76 6.68
C ARG A 78 -16.00 9.57 6.00
N THR A 79 -15.04 10.40 6.35
CA THR A 79 -13.66 10.18 5.95
C THR A 79 -13.08 8.97 6.70
N PRO A 80 -12.07 8.28 6.13
CA PRO A 80 -11.36 7.22 6.84
C PRO A 80 -10.82 7.64 8.21
N ALA A 81 -10.26 8.85 8.31
CA ALA A 81 -9.80 9.40 9.58
C ALA A 81 -10.91 9.50 10.65
N GLU A 82 -12.13 9.84 10.23
CA GLU A 82 -13.28 9.87 11.14
C GLU A 82 -13.69 8.47 11.61
N LEU A 83 -13.59 7.44 10.75
CA LEU A 83 -13.89 6.07 11.17
C LEU A 83 -12.94 5.63 12.30
N THR A 84 -11.66 5.91 12.16
CA THR A 84 -10.65 5.62 13.21
C THR A 84 -10.91 6.44 14.48
N LEU A 85 -11.05 7.76 14.33
CA LEU A 85 -11.24 8.67 15.48
C LEU A 85 -12.53 8.38 16.25
N MET A 86 -13.59 7.95 15.56
CA MET A 86 -14.89 7.65 16.14
C MET A 86 -15.04 6.18 16.56
N GLY A 87 -13.98 5.37 16.42
CA GLY A 87 -13.91 3.97 16.87
C GLY A 87 -14.65 2.99 15.98
N GLY A 88 -14.57 3.13 14.66
CA GLY A 88 -15.00 2.14 13.70
C GLY A 88 -16.24 2.52 12.89
N TYR A 89 -16.96 1.52 12.39
CA TYR A 89 -18.11 1.62 11.50
C TYR A 89 -19.17 0.57 11.86
N ILE A 90 -20.39 0.74 11.32
CA ILE A 90 -21.50 -0.20 11.55
C ILE A 90 -21.13 -1.58 10.99
N ASP A 91 -21.19 -2.60 11.84
CA ASP A 91 -21.01 -3.99 11.43
C ASP A 91 -22.18 -4.43 10.54
N ALA A 92 -21.91 -4.53 9.24
CA ALA A 92 -22.92 -4.92 8.25
C ALA A 92 -22.29 -5.87 7.23
N PRO A 93 -23.02 -6.91 6.76
CA PRO A 93 -22.49 -7.92 5.81
C PRO A 93 -21.96 -7.34 4.49
N ARG A 94 -22.51 -6.20 4.07
CA ARG A 94 -22.09 -5.49 2.85
C ARG A 94 -21.86 -4.02 3.18
N PHE A 95 -20.66 -3.73 3.63
CA PHE A 95 -20.24 -2.38 4.01
C PHE A 95 -19.30 -1.78 2.97
N PHE A 96 -19.48 -0.46 2.68
CA PHE A 96 -18.53 0.34 1.91
C PHE A 96 -18.30 1.69 2.61
N ASN A 97 -17.06 2.12 2.71
CA ASN A 97 -16.74 3.50 3.03
C ASN A 97 -16.54 4.28 1.72
N LEU A 98 -17.54 5.04 1.33
CA LEU A 98 -17.49 5.93 0.16
C LEU A 98 -17.58 7.37 0.64
N THR A 99 -16.43 8.00 0.88
CA THR A 99 -16.37 9.37 1.39
C THR A 99 -17.22 10.31 0.55
N ARG A 100 -17.99 11.20 1.20
CA ARG A 100 -18.98 12.05 0.52
C ARG A 100 -18.48 12.74 -0.75
N GLY A 101 -17.22 13.20 -0.77
CA GLY A 101 -16.63 13.89 -1.92
C GLY A 101 -16.29 12.98 -3.11
N TRP A 102 -16.29 11.66 -2.92
CA TRP A 102 -15.96 10.66 -3.95
C TRP A 102 -17.16 9.77 -4.31
N LEU A 103 -18.29 9.93 -3.64
CA LEU A 103 -19.45 9.05 -3.76
C LEU A 103 -19.90 8.88 -5.21
N GLU A 104 -20.05 9.97 -5.95
CA GLU A 104 -20.54 9.99 -7.33
C GLU A 104 -19.63 9.23 -8.30
N PHE A 105 -18.33 9.19 -8.01
CA PHE A 105 -17.31 8.58 -8.87
C PHE A 105 -17.06 7.10 -8.54
N GLN A 106 -17.41 6.66 -7.33
CA GLN A 106 -17.08 5.32 -6.84
C GLN A 106 -18.30 4.40 -6.73
N ILE A 107 -19.50 4.97 -6.63
CA ILE A 107 -20.71 4.19 -6.32
C ILE A 107 -21.03 3.12 -7.38
N GLU A 108 -20.84 3.40 -8.66
CA GLU A 108 -21.17 2.43 -9.72
C GLU A 108 -20.25 1.21 -9.71
N ALA A 109 -18.97 1.38 -9.35
CA ALA A 109 -18.05 0.27 -9.17
C ALA A 109 -18.38 -0.55 -7.92
N ALA A 110 -18.76 0.11 -6.82
CA ALA A 110 -19.08 -0.55 -5.56
C ALA A 110 -20.46 -1.25 -5.59
N VAL A 111 -21.45 -0.62 -6.23
CA VAL A 111 -22.85 -1.07 -6.30
C VAL A 111 -23.39 -0.87 -7.73
N PRO A 112 -23.04 -1.73 -8.68
CA PRO A 112 -23.43 -1.57 -10.09
C PRO A 112 -24.95 -1.70 -10.32
N ASP A 113 -25.64 -2.50 -9.51
CA ASP A 113 -27.08 -2.70 -9.64
C ASP A 113 -27.88 -1.60 -8.94
N LYS A 114 -28.61 -0.79 -9.72
CA LYS A 114 -29.40 0.36 -9.26
C LYS A 114 -30.63 -0.01 -8.41
N ILE A 115 -31.02 -1.29 -8.37
CA ILE A 115 -32.15 -1.75 -7.51
C ILE A 115 -31.67 -2.31 -6.16
N THR A 116 -30.37 -2.42 -5.93
CA THR A 116 -29.82 -2.87 -4.66
C THR A 116 -30.30 -1.99 -3.50
N PRO A 117 -30.77 -2.57 -2.39
CA PRO A 117 -31.12 -1.79 -1.19
C PRO A 117 -29.86 -1.15 -0.60
N ILE A 118 -29.89 0.17 -0.42
CA ILE A 118 -28.79 0.97 0.12
C ILE A 118 -29.26 1.76 1.34
N VAL A 119 -28.46 1.72 2.42
CA VAL A 119 -28.60 2.62 3.55
C VAL A 119 -27.34 3.46 3.67
N VAL A 120 -27.48 4.78 3.67
CA VAL A 120 -26.37 5.73 3.76
C VAL A 120 -26.36 6.36 5.14
N TYR A 121 -25.19 6.50 5.75
CA TYR A 121 -25.05 7.19 7.03
C TYR A 121 -23.76 8.02 7.13
N CYS A 122 -23.73 8.91 8.12
CA CYS A 122 -22.54 9.62 8.58
C CYS A 122 -22.48 9.67 10.11
N GLY A 123 -21.66 10.52 10.71
CA GLY A 123 -21.61 10.66 12.17
C GLY A 123 -22.89 11.17 12.81
N VAL A 124 -23.47 12.28 12.25
CA VAL A 124 -24.50 13.11 12.89
C VAL A 124 -25.61 13.59 11.92
N ASN A 125 -25.93 12.84 10.89
CA ASN A 125 -27.02 13.15 9.95
C ASN A 125 -26.90 14.50 9.19
N GLN A 126 -25.70 14.96 8.89
CA GLN A 126 -25.52 16.18 8.09
C GLN A 126 -25.16 15.88 6.64
N ARG A 127 -24.24 14.93 6.39
CA ARG A 127 -23.73 14.58 5.05
C ARG A 127 -24.53 13.46 4.40
N SER A 128 -25.03 12.52 5.18
CA SER A 128 -25.72 11.34 4.67
C SER A 128 -27.05 11.64 3.97
N PRO A 129 -27.89 12.61 4.40
CA PRO A 129 -29.09 12.98 3.63
C PRO A 129 -28.74 13.48 2.23
N MET A 130 -27.70 14.34 2.11
CA MET A 130 -27.22 14.85 0.83
C MET A 130 -26.66 13.74 -0.05
N ALA A 131 -25.95 12.78 0.55
CA ALA A 131 -25.44 11.61 -0.15
C ALA A 131 -26.57 10.70 -0.67
N ALA A 132 -27.57 10.42 0.15
CA ALA A 132 -28.72 9.63 -0.26
C ALA A 132 -29.53 10.32 -1.40
N ASP A 133 -29.72 11.64 -1.34
CA ASP A 133 -30.34 12.43 -2.41
C ASP A 133 -29.53 12.34 -3.73
N THR A 134 -28.20 12.39 -3.63
CA THR A 134 -27.31 12.20 -4.77
C THR A 134 -27.49 10.81 -5.40
N LEU A 135 -27.50 9.74 -4.61
CA LEU A 135 -27.71 8.38 -5.11
C LEU A 135 -29.05 8.21 -5.80
N ILE A 136 -30.11 8.80 -5.24
CA ILE A 136 -31.45 8.80 -5.87
C ILE A 136 -31.39 9.50 -7.23
N LYS A 137 -30.72 10.65 -7.33
CA LYS A 137 -30.53 11.38 -8.60
C LYS A 137 -29.70 10.61 -9.61
N LEU A 138 -28.74 9.78 -9.17
CA LEU A 138 -27.96 8.86 -10.01
C LEU A 138 -28.75 7.61 -10.43
N GLY A 139 -30.04 7.50 -10.05
CA GLY A 139 -30.95 6.47 -10.50
C GLY A 139 -31.09 5.26 -9.56
N TYR A 140 -30.45 5.24 -8.39
CA TYR A 140 -30.66 4.19 -7.39
C TYR A 140 -32.06 4.25 -6.82
N LYS A 141 -32.78 3.11 -6.81
CA LYS A 141 -34.22 3.06 -6.52
C LYS A 141 -34.55 2.82 -5.05
N ASN A 142 -33.67 2.15 -4.32
CA ASN A 142 -33.93 1.67 -2.96
C ASN A 142 -32.92 2.27 -1.96
N VAL A 143 -32.89 3.61 -1.87
CA VAL A 143 -31.96 4.35 -1.00
C VAL A 143 -32.70 4.90 0.21
N LYS A 144 -32.11 4.70 1.39
CA LYS A 144 -32.55 5.32 2.65
C LYS A 144 -31.38 6.02 3.33
N ASN A 145 -31.68 7.10 4.03
CA ASN A 145 -30.77 7.77 4.93
C ASN A 145 -30.97 7.24 6.37
N TYR A 146 -29.90 6.76 7.02
CA TYR A 146 -29.93 6.43 8.45
C TYR A 146 -29.80 7.72 9.26
N ARG A 147 -30.94 8.20 9.76
CA ARG A 147 -31.09 9.55 10.35
C ARG A 147 -30.43 9.70 11.73
N ASP A 148 -30.27 8.60 12.49
CA ASP A 148 -29.73 8.70 13.85
C ASP A 148 -28.16 8.77 13.84
N GLY A 149 -27.51 8.32 12.76
CA GLY A 149 -26.07 8.41 12.57
C GLY A 149 -25.24 7.46 13.44
N PHE A 150 -23.95 7.42 13.17
CA PHE A 150 -23.04 6.48 13.82
C PHE A 150 -22.91 6.66 15.33
N PHE A 151 -22.96 7.89 15.83
CA PHE A 151 -22.90 8.13 17.27
C PHE A 151 -24.04 7.48 18.04
N ASN A 152 -25.27 7.53 17.51
CA ASN A 152 -26.42 6.89 18.16
C ASN A 152 -26.34 5.36 18.03
N TRP A 153 -25.83 4.81 16.92
CA TRP A 153 -25.56 3.38 16.78
C TRP A 153 -24.64 2.88 17.89
N ARG A 154 -23.51 3.57 18.10
CA ARG A 154 -22.56 3.25 19.18
C ARG A 154 -23.15 3.42 20.57
N ARG A 155 -23.88 4.52 20.81
CA ARG A 155 -24.55 4.77 22.10
C ARG A 155 -25.58 3.69 22.44
N ALA A 156 -26.21 3.10 21.44
CA ALA A 156 -27.12 1.97 21.61
C ALA A 156 -26.39 0.63 21.86
N GLY A 157 -25.06 0.60 21.92
CA GLY A 157 -24.28 -0.62 22.14
C GLY A 157 -24.35 -1.64 21.00
N LEU A 158 -24.72 -1.18 19.80
CA LEU A 158 -24.87 -2.05 18.64
C LEU A 158 -23.50 -2.43 18.03
N PRO A 159 -23.40 -3.58 17.29
CA PRO A 159 -22.15 -4.06 16.76
C PRO A 159 -21.44 -3.06 15.84
N VAL A 160 -20.16 -2.86 16.11
CA VAL A 160 -19.26 -2.04 15.29
C VAL A 160 -18.04 -2.87 14.94
N GLN A 161 -17.54 -2.67 13.74
CA GLN A 161 -16.21 -3.15 13.35
C GLN A 161 -15.20 -2.05 13.64
N SER A 162 -14.11 -2.40 14.31
CA SER A 162 -12.99 -1.48 14.43
C SER A 162 -12.32 -1.31 13.09
N TYR A 163 -11.85 -0.10 12.83
CA TYR A 163 -11.15 0.22 11.61
C TYR A 163 -9.62 0.05 11.83
N ASP A 164 -9.23 -1.14 12.30
CA ASP A 164 -7.84 -1.47 12.61
C ASP A 164 -7.00 -1.72 11.34
N LYS A 165 -7.68 -1.93 10.23
CA LYS A 165 -7.06 -1.92 8.89
C LYS A 165 -7.26 -0.56 8.26
N ALA A 166 -6.52 0.32 8.74
CA ALA A 166 -5.96 1.54 8.21
C ALA A 166 -6.51 2.15 6.91
N PRO A 167 -7.69 2.72 6.85
CA PRO A 167 -7.91 3.78 5.87
C PRO A 167 -7.51 5.17 6.41
N ALA A 168 -7.01 5.25 7.62
CA ALA A 168 -6.14 6.36 8.03
C ALA A 168 -4.69 6.14 7.57
N SER A 169 -4.36 4.96 7.05
CA SER A 169 -3.06 4.62 6.49
C SER A 169 -3.12 4.60 4.97
N PHE A 170 -2.13 5.18 4.33
CA PHE A 170 -1.92 5.08 2.90
C PHE A 170 -1.12 3.83 2.52
N LEU A 171 -0.74 3.00 3.49
CA LEU A 171 -0.11 1.71 3.23
C LEU A 171 -1.09 0.76 2.54
N PHE A 172 -0.62 0.04 1.54
CA PHE A 172 -1.38 -1.02 0.86
C PHE A 172 -1.58 -2.22 1.80
N ASP A 173 -0.48 -2.70 2.41
CA ASP A 173 -0.51 -3.67 3.50
C ASP A 173 0.21 -3.12 4.74
N LEU A 174 -0.23 -3.55 5.93
CA LEU A 174 0.43 -3.20 7.17
C LEU A 174 1.78 -3.93 7.30
N PRO A 175 2.78 -3.31 7.98
CA PRO A 175 4.07 -3.95 8.17
C PRO A 175 3.96 -5.30 8.90
N GLN A 176 4.58 -6.31 8.31
CA GLN A 176 4.73 -7.64 8.89
C GLN A 176 6.17 -7.84 9.35
N GLU A 177 6.36 -8.55 10.47
CA GLU A 177 7.70 -8.87 10.95
C GLU A 177 8.31 -9.98 10.09
N VAL A 178 9.42 -9.67 9.42
CA VAL A 178 10.15 -10.61 8.56
C VAL A 178 11.05 -11.50 9.41
N VAL A 179 11.80 -10.89 10.31
CA VAL A 179 12.54 -11.52 11.40
C VAL A 179 12.50 -10.57 12.60
N PRO A 180 12.77 -11.03 13.84
CA PRO A 180 12.70 -10.16 15.02
C PRO A 180 13.48 -8.86 14.83
N GLY A 181 12.77 -7.74 14.89
CA GLY A 181 13.28 -6.39 14.71
C GLY A 181 13.32 -5.86 13.27
N VAL A 182 13.02 -6.67 12.25
CA VAL A 182 12.94 -6.24 10.84
C VAL A 182 11.51 -6.40 10.34
N TRP A 183 10.94 -5.32 9.84
CA TRP A 183 9.56 -5.24 9.39
C TRP A 183 9.48 -4.77 7.94
N SER A 184 8.48 -5.23 7.20
CA SER A 184 8.23 -4.78 5.84
C SER A 184 6.74 -4.63 5.57
N ALA A 185 6.33 -3.46 5.10
CA ALA A 185 5.01 -3.20 4.54
C ALA A 185 5.06 -3.52 3.04
N ILE A 186 4.32 -4.53 2.63
CA ILE A 186 4.35 -5.01 1.25
C ILE A 186 3.45 -4.13 0.39
N GLY A 187 4.01 -3.59 -0.69
CA GLY A 187 3.27 -2.78 -1.64
C GLY A 187 2.47 -3.61 -2.64
N ALA A 188 1.56 -2.96 -3.35
CA ALA A 188 0.82 -3.58 -4.44
C ALA A 188 1.78 -4.07 -5.54
N THR A 189 1.60 -5.29 -6.01
CA THR A 189 2.36 -5.85 -7.15
C THR A 189 1.80 -5.35 -8.49
N ALA A 190 1.61 -4.04 -8.58
CA ALA A 190 1.02 -3.30 -9.69
C ALA A 190 1.72 -1.93 -9.82
N PRO A 191 1.51 -1.17 -10.89
CA PRO A 191 1.95 0.21 -10.96
C PRO A 191 1.39 1.07 -9.83
N GLY A 192 2.10 2.16 -9.47
CA GLY A 192 1.57 3.16 -8.54
C GLY A 192 0.32 3.84 -9.10
N THR A 193 -0.77 3.83 -8.35
CA THR A 193 -2.07 4.42 -8.71
C THR A 193 -2.57 5.34 -7.60
N TYR A 194 -3.67 6.05 -7.87
CA TYR A 194 -4.39 6.76 -6.82
C TYR A 194 -4.90 5.81 -5.73
N ASP A 195 -5.45 4.66 -6.12
CA ASP A 195 -6.11 3.73 -5.19
C ASP A 195 -5.12 3.07 -4.22
N ASN A 196 -3.95 2.63 -4.71
CA ASN A 196 -2.89 2.08 -3.86
C ASN A 196 -2.00 3.17 -3.22
N SER A 197 -2.34 4.47 -3.39
CA SER A 197 -1.61 5.62 -2.83
C SER A 197 -0.13 5.70 -3.25
N GLY A 198 0.22 5.07 -4.39
CA GLY A 198 1.61 4.93 -4.82
C GLY A 198 2.41 3.89 -4.03
N HIS A 199 1.81 3.18 -3.06
CA HIS A 199 2.48 2.11 -2.33
C HIS A 199 2.54 0.84 -3.18
N ASN A 200 3.52 0.77 -4.05
CA ASN A 200 3.73 -0.34 -4.99
C ASN A 200 5.08 -1.04 -4.84
N ASN A 201 5.97 -0.52 -3.97
CA ASN A 201 7.21 -1.17 -3.55
C ASN A 201 7.16 -1.55 -2.06
N ASN A 202 8.14 -2.29 -1.59
CA ASN A 202 8.21 -2.64 -0.17
C ASN A 202 8.85 -1.50 0.64
N LEU A 203 8.18 -1.11 1.71
CA LEU A 203 8.68 -0.14 2.68
C LEU A 203 9.09 -0.90 3.95
N SER A 204 10.40 -0.97 4.20
CA SER A 204 10.94 -1.77 5.30
C SER A 204 11.54 -0.90 6.40
N PHE A 205 11.61 -1.42 7.62
CA PHE A 205 12.31 -0.75 8.71
C PHE A 205 12.95 -1.74 9.69
N ILE A 206 14.05 -1.29 10.32
CA ILE A 206 14.86 -2.05 11.25
C ILE A 206 14.88 -1.30 12.58
N ILE A 207 14.40 -1.95 13.65
CA ILE A 207 14.42 -1.43 15.03
C ILE A 207 15.66 -1.99 15.74
N THR A 208 16.61 -1.12 16.09
CA THR A 208 17.93 -1.56 16.56
C THR A 208 18.14 -1.48 18.08
N GLY A 209 17.28 -0.80 18.82
CA GLY A 209 17.48 -0.47 20.24
C GLY A 209 18.01 0.94 20.49
N GLU A 210 18.65 1.57 19.49
CA GLU A 210 19.15 2.96 19.53
C GLU A 210 18.49 3.91 18.55
N GLY A 211 17.77 3.35 17.59
CA GLY A 211 17.07 4.08 16.54
C GLY A 211 16.53 3.14 15.48
N VAL A 212 15.86 3.71 14.52
CA VAL A 212 15.25 2.99 13.40
C VAL A 212 15.93 3.38 12.09
N VAL A 213 16.24 2.39 11.26
CA VAL A 213 16.60 2.58 9.84
C VAL A 213 15.41 2.21 9.00
N VAL A 214 14.96 3.11 8.14
CA VAL A 214 13.91 2.88 7.15
C VAL A 214 14.56 2.62 5.79
N VAL A 215 14.02 1.72 5.01
CA VAL A 215 14.40 1.47 3.61
C VAL A 215 13.22 1.86 2.73
N ASN A 216 13.46 2.81 1.83
CA ASN A 216 12.52 3.56 1.01
C ASN A 216 11.66 4.57 1.77
N ALA A 217 11.68 5.79 1.25
CA ALA A 217 10.94 6.90 1.85
C ALA A 217 9.43 6.86 1.57
N GLY A 218 8.99 6.10 0.57
CA GLY A 218 7.62 6.07 0.06
C GLY A 218 7.37 7.06 -1.08
N ASP A 219 6.27 6.86 -1.80
CA ASP A 219 5.89 7.64 -3.00
C ASP A 219 5.40 9.06 -2.68
N ASN A 220 5.02 9.35 -1.45
CA ASN A 220 4.51 10.65 -1.04
C ASN A 220 4.59 10.86 0.48
N TYR A 221 4.39 12.12 0.90
CA TYR A 221 4.43 12.55 2.29
C TYR A 221 3.48 11.77 3.19
N LEU A 222 2.22 11.56 2.76
CA LEU A 222 1.20 10.88 3.55
C LEU A 222 1.47 9.37 3.69
N LEU A 223 2.06 8.76 2.68
CA LEU A 223 2.49 7.36 2.74
C LEU A 223 3.65 7.19 3.73
N ALA A 224 4.65 8.09 3.68
CA ALA A 224 5.75 8.12 4.65
C ALA A 224 5.24 8.33 6.09
N GLN A 225 4.29 9.25 6.28
CA GLN A 225 3.64 9.47 7.57
C GLN A 225 2.93 8.20 8.06
N SER A 226 2.24 7.49 7.18
CA SER A 226 1.54 6.25 7.52
C SER A 226 2.50 5.15 7.97
N LEU A 227 3.65 5.02 7.31
CA LEU A 227 4.70 4.08 7.76
C LEU A 227 5.25 4.49 9.14
N HIS A 228 5.48 5.78 9.36
CA HIS A 228 5.99 6.27 10.65
C HIS A 228 5.00 6.02 11.80
N GLU A 229 3.69 6.16 11.56
CA GLU A 229 2.68 5.81 12.56
C GLU A 229 2.76 4.31 12.92
N GLU A 230 3.03 3.44 11.95
CA GLU A 230 3.23 2.01 12.22
C GLU A 230 4.54 1.75 12.99
N ILE A 231 5.62 2.49 12.72
CA ILE A 231 6.86 2.41 13.49
C ILE A 231 6.60 2.83 14.95
N LYS A 232 5.93 3.95 15.18
CA LYS A 232 5.60 4.48 16.52
C LYS A 232 4.70 3.56 17.35
N ARG A 233 3.94 2.67 16.73
CA ARG A 233 3.17 1.62 17.44
C ARG A 233 4.05 0.52 17.99
N ARG A 234 5.28 0.37 17.49
CA ARG A 234 6.21 -0.73 17.81
C ARG A 234 7.39 -0.26 18.67
N THR A 235 7.76 1.01 18.56
CA THR A 235 8.89 1.56 19.28
C THR A 235 8.79 3.08 19.45
N ASP A 236 9.35 3.61 20.54
CA ASP A 236 9.53 5.06 20.74
C ASP A 236 10.87 5.57 20.21
N GLN A 237 11.68 4.69 19.59
CA GLN A 237 12.97 5.07 19.05
C GLN A 237 12.81 5.98 17.84
N PRO A 238 13.66 7.03 17.68
CA PRO A 238 13.60 7.92 16.52
C PRO A 238 14.07 7.20 15.25
N VAL A 239 13.48 7.56 14.10
CA VAL A 239 14.04 7.21 12.81
C VAL A 239 15.28 8.05 12.58
N LYS A 240 16.44 7.41 12.47
CA LYS A 240 17.72 8.08 12.25
C LYS A 240 18.10 8.17 10.79
N TYR A 241 17.83 7.13 10.04
CA TYR A 241 18.20 7.04 8.63
C TYR A 241 17.06 6.51 7.77
N VAL A 242 16.97 7.05 6.55
CA VAL A 242 16.13 6.52 5.47
C VAL A 242 17.03 6.24 4.27
N VAL A 243 17.17 4.98 3.91
CA VAL A 243 17.99 4.53 2.78
C VAL A 243 17.09 4.43 1.56
N LEU A 244 17.44 5.14 0.49
CA LEU A 244 16.75 5.04 -0.80
C LEU A 244 17.36 3.92 -1.62
N GLU A 245 16.56 2.95 -2.05
CA GLU A 245 17.02 1.88 -2.93
C GLU A 245 17.43 2.39 -4.31
N ASN A 246 16.75 3.42 -4.83
CA ASN A 246 17.06 4.10 -6.08
C ASN A 246 16.38 5.48 -6.15
N GLY A 247 16.43 6.15 -7.30
CA GLY A 247 15.87 7.49 -7.53
C GLY A 247 14.43 7.50 -8.05
N GLN A 248 13.72 6.38 -8.02
CA GLN A 248 12.33 6.33 -8.46
C GLN A 248 11.38 6.95 -7.43
N GLY A 249 10.21 7.39 -7.88
CA GLY A 249 9.25 8.10 -7.03
C GLY A 249 8.85 7.33 -5.78
N HIS A 250 8.61 6.03 -5.89
CA HIS A 250 8.22 5.17 -4.78
C HIS A 250 9.29 5.04 -3.68
N ALA A 251 10.56 5.22 -4.05
CA ALA A 251 11.67 5.16 -3.11
C ALA A 251 11.98 6.51 -2.47
N MET A 252 11.80 7.64 -3.20
CA MET A 252 12.38 8.93 -2.79
C MET A 252 11.40 10.03 -2.38
N LEU A 253 10.16 10.06 -2.91
CA LEU A 253 9.31 11.24 -2.81
C LEU A 253 8.74 11.51 -1.39
N GLY A 254 8.75 10.53 -0.50
CA GLY A 254 8.41 10.73 0.91
C GLY A 254 9.53 11.33 1.76
N SER A 255 10.72 11.60 1.19
CA SER A 255 11.92 12.03 1.92
C SER A 255 11.74 13.33 2.70
N ASN A 256 10.96 14.28 2.20
CA ASN A 256 10.73 15.54 2.93
C ASN A 256 10.00 15.31 4.27
N TYR A 257 9.06 14.35 4.34
CA TYR A 257 8.45 13.96 5.62
C TYR A 257 9.50 13.49 6.63
N TRP A 258 10.38 12.57 6.21
CA TRP A 258 11.39 12.00 7.09
C TRP A 258 12.40 13.03 7.58
N LYS A 259 12.80 13.99 6.72
CA LYS A 259 13.64 15.13 7.13
C LYS A 259 12.97 16.00 8.18
N GLU A 260 11.68 16.27 8.06
CA GLU A 260 10.89 16.97 9.07
C GLU A 260 10.87 16.23 10.43
N GLN A 261 11.01 14.90 10.41
CA GLN A 261 11.14 14.08 11.62
C GLN A 261 12.59 13.97 12.15
N GLY A 262 13.55 14.62 11.50
CA GLY A 262 14.97 14.62 11.91
C GLY A 262 15.81 13.46 11.35
N ALA A 263 15.24 12.62 10.51
CA ALA A 263 15.98 11.54 9.86
C ALA A 263 16.92 12.06 8.76
N LYS A 264 18.03 11.35 8.52
CA LYS A 264 18.96 11.59 7.43
C LYS A 264 18.65 10.70 6.24
N ILE A 265 18.51 11.30 5.06
CA ILE A 265 18.27 10.56 3.82
C ILE A 265 19.62 10.12 3.24
N VAL A 266 19.73 8.83 2.95
CA VAL A 266 20.94 8.17 2.43
C VAL A 266 20.64 7.67 1.01
N ALA A 267 21.52 7.98 0.08
CA ALA A 267 21.42 7.50 -1.30
C ALA A 267 22.82 7.22 -1.90
N HIS A 268 22.87 6.31 -2.85
CA HIS A 268 24.05 6.15 -3.69
C HIS A 268 24.29 7.38 -4.57
N ARG A 269 25.56 7.66 -4.96
CA ARG A 269 25.91 8.81 -5.80
C ARG A 269 25.10 8.87 -7.10
N ASN A 270 25.02 7.77 -7.84
CA ASN A 270 24.26 7.72 -9.09
C ASN A 270 22.77 8.02 -8.88
N THR A 271 22.22 7.56 -7.75
CA THR A 271 20.84 7.90 -7.33
C THR A 271 20.69 9.40 -7.08
N ALA A 272 21.64 10.02 -6.36
CA ALA A 272 21.59 11.46 -6.08
C ALA A 272 21.69 12.28 -7.38
N GLU A 273 22.60 11.93 -8.29
CA GLU A 273 22.74 12.57 -9.60
C GLU A 273 21.50 12.40 -10.48
N TYR A 274 20.87 11.24 -10.45
CA TYR A 274 19.60 11.00 -11.13
C TYR A 274 18.48 11.85 -10.54
N MET A 275 18.37 11.91 -9.21
CA MET A 275 17.40 12.75 -8.50
C MET A 275 17.56 14.23 -8.84
N GLU A 276 18.80 14.74 -8.90
CA GLU A 276 19.07 16.14 -9.29
C GLU A 276 18.57 16.45 -10.70
N ARG A 277 18.72 15.50 -11.63
CA ARG A 277 18.34 15.68 -13.03
C ARG A 277 16.84 15.60 -13.27
N VAL A 278 16.13 14.67 -12.62
CA VAL A 278 14.71 14.37 -12.97
C VAL A 278 13.74 14.47 -11.80
N GLY A 279 14.19 14.77 -10.59
CA GLY A 279 13.36 14.69 -9.38
C GLY A 279 12.09 15.55 -9.43
N TYR A 280 12.15 16.73 -10.04
CA TYR A 280 10.97 17.58 -10.22
C TYR A 280 9.98 17.03 -11.24
N ASP A 281 10.43 16.34 -12.28
CA ASP A 281 9.56 15.68 -13.27
C ASP A 281 8.86 14.47 -12.64
N VAL A 282 9.60 13.70 -11.85
CA VAL A 282 9.04 12.58 -11.07
C VAL A 282 7.98 13.08 -10.07
N LEU A 283 8.26 14.19 -9.36
CA LEU A 283 7.30 14.82 -8.45
C LEU A 283 6.04 15.28 -9.21
N ALA A 284 6.19 15.92 -10.37
CA ALA A 284 5.07 16.37 -11.19
C ALA A 284 4.20 15.19 -11.65
N GLY A 285 4.83 14.11 -12.12
CA GLY A 285 4.14 12.87 -12.48
C GLY A 285 3.37 12.25 -11.32
N MET A 286 3.98 12.20 -10.12
CA MET A 286 3.33 11.73 -8.91
C MET A 286 2.12 12.61 -8.54
N ARG A 287 2.25 13.94 -8.55
CA ARG A 287 1.15 14.87 -8.25
C ARG A 287 -0.05 14.67 -9.17
N ASN A 288 0.18 14.46 -10.46
CA ASN A 288 -0.88 14.16 -11.42
C ASN A 288 -1.60 12.84 -11.10
N ARG A 289 -0.87 11.82 -10.69
CA ARG A 289 -1.40 10.50 -10.33
C ARG A 289 -2.10 10.50 -8.97
N ALA A 290 -1.43 11.06 -7.95
CA ALA A 290 -1.85 10.99 -6.55
C ALA A 290 -2.87 12.08 -6.16
N ARG A 291 -2.98 13.18 -6.92
CA ARG A 291 -3.92 14.29 -6.70
C ARG A 291 -3.83 14.85 -5.25
N ASP A 292 -4.93 14.79 -4.48
CA ASP A 292 -4.99 15.21 -3.08
C ASP A 292 -4.08 14.40 -2.14
N LYS A 293 -3.76 13.14 -2.48
CA LYS A 293 -2.80 12.31 -1.74
C LYS A 293 -1.35 12.80 -1.90
N ALA A 294 -1.07 13.70 -2.85
CA ALA A 294 0.22 14.37 -2.99
C ALA A 294 0.43 15.51 -1.97
N PHE A 295 -0.52 15.73 -1.06
CA PHE A 295 -0.47 16.79 -0.06
C PHE A 295 0.89 16.85 0.65
N LYS A 296 1.47 18.04 0.77
CA LYS A 296 2.78 18.34 1.38
C LYS A 296 3.99 17.62 0.76
N THR A 297 3.83 16.82 -0.30
CA THR A 297 4.97 16.16 -0.91
C THR A 297 5.81 17.17 -1.69
N GLU A 298 7.08 17.27 -1.30
CA GLU A 298 8.08 18.14 -1.91
C GLU A 298 9.34 17.34 -2.25
N PHE A 299 9.95 17.65 -3.37
CA PHE A 299 11.22 17.04 -3.75
C PHE A 299 12.35 17.52 -2.82
N THR A 300 13.20 16.61 -2.38
CA THR A 300 14.36 16.92 -1.56
C THR A 300 15.53 15.97 -1.87
N MET A 301 16.74 16.52 -1.84
CA MET A 301 17.97 15.76 -2.07
C MET A 301 18.40 14.96 -0.83
N PRO A 302 19.19 13.88 -0.97
CA PRO A 302 19.74 13.14 0.16
C PRO A 302 20.71 14.00 1.00
N ASP A 303 20.84 13.63 2.28
CA ASP A 303 21.78 14.25 3.22
C ASP A 303 23.16 13.56 3.21
N ILE A 304 23.16 12.27 2.94
CA ILE A 304 24.35 11.41 2.91
C ILE A 304 24.40 10.72 1.56
N VAL A 305 25.50 10.94 0.86
CA VAL A 305 25.78 10.29 -0.44
C VAL A 305 26.97 9.37 -0.25
N TYR A 306 26.88 8.13 -0.74
CA TYR A 306 27.95 7.14 -0.67
C TYR A 306 28.24 6.53 -2.06
N ASP A 307 29.36 5.86 -2.21
CA ASP A 307 29.81 5.29 -3.49
C ASP A 307 29.62 3.76 -3.55
N ASP A 308 30.29 2.99 -2.70
CA ASP A 308 30.23 1.51 -2.77
C ASP A 308 29.50 0.90 -1.57
N THR A 309 29.91 1.29 -0.36
CA THR A 309 29.41 0.73 0.89
C THR A 309 29.33 1.80 1.96
N LEU A 310 28.24 1.79 2.73
CA LEU A 310 28.09 2.63 3.93
C LEU A 310 27.69 1.76 5.10
N ASP A 311 28.37 1.94 6.25
CA ASP A 311 28.03 1.28 7.51
C ASP A 311 27.09 2.18 8.33
N LEU A 312 25.91 1.66 8.63
CA LEU A 312 24.89 2.29 9.48
C LEU A 312 24.69 1.50 10.78
N SER A 313 25.68 0.72 11.20
CA SER A 313 25.60 -0.12 12.40
C SER A 313 25.28 0.69 13.64
N MET A 314 24.28 0.25 14.41
CA MET A 314 23.86 0.87 15.67
C MET A 314 23.09 -0.14 16.54
N GLY A 315 23.04 0.10 17.86
CA GLY A 315 22.32 -0.75 18.80
C GLY A 315 22.74 -2.21 18.77
N GLY A 316 24.01 -2.47 18.45
CA GLY A 316 24.55 -3.82 18.30
C GLY A 316 24.20 -4.51 16.97
N TRP A 317 23.47 -3.86 16.08
CA TRP A 317 23.16 -4.38 14.75
C TRP A 317 24.23 -3.98 13.73
N LYS A 318 24.72 -4.95 12.97
CA LYS A 318 25.54 -4.67 11.78
C LYS A 318 24.63 -4.44 10.59
N ILE A 319 24.60 -3.19 10.08
CA ILE A 319 23.74 -2.76 8.97
C ILE A 319 24.64 -2.19 7.88
N GLN A 320 24.71 -2.87 6.74
CA GLN A 320 25.53 -2.48 5.60
C GLN A 320 24.63 -2.04 4.44
N VAL A 321 24.83 -0.82 3.97
CA VAL A 321 24.20 -0.29 2.75
C VAL A 321 25.16 -0.52 1.61
N LEU A 322 24.74 -1.29 0.59
CA LEU A 322 25.62 -1.79 -0.46
C LEU A 322 25.12 -1.35 -1.85
N HIS A 323 26.05 -0.88 -2.68
CA HIS A 323 25.88 -0.79 -4.12
C HIS A 323 26.75 -1.86 -4.80
N LEU A 324 26.15 -2.91 -5.35
CA LEU A 324 26.86 -4.01 -5.97
C LEU A 324 27.12 -3.79 -7.48
N GLY A 325 26.53 -2.73 -8.03
CA GLY A 325 26.54 -2.33 -9.43
C GLY A 325 25.13 -1.93 -9.88
N ASN A 326 25.02 -1.37 -11.08
CA ASN A 326 23.73 -1.00 -11.65
C ASN A 326 22.94 -2.26 -12.00
N ALA A 327 21.70 -2.31 -11.60
CA ALA A 327 20.79 -3.43 -11.86
C ALA A 327 19.53 -2.93 -12.59
N HIS A 328 18.42 -2.78 -11.88
CA HIS A 328 17.19 -2.24 -12.42
C HIS A 328 17.35 -0.76 -12.80
N HIS A 329 18.12 -0.03 -11.99
CA HIS A 329 18.38 1.40 -12.16
C HIS A 329 19.86 1.73 -11.83
N HIS A 330 20.32 2.90 -12.24
CA HIS A 330 21.63 3.40 -11.86
C HIS A 330 21.64 3.79 -10.37
N GLY A 331 22.46 3.12 -9.57
CA GLY A 331 22.59 3.40 -8.14
C GLY A 331 21.69 2.54 -7.25
N ASP A 332 21.17 1.42 -7.76
CA ASP A 332 20.44 0.46 -6.94
C ASP A 332 21.21 0.09 -5.69
N THR A 333 20.51 0.11 -4.58
CA THR A 333 21.04 0.00 -3.22
C THR A 333 20.33 -1.11 -2.47
N MET A 334 21.10 -1.91 -1.74
CA MET A 334 20.61 -2.97 -0.85
C MET A 334 20.97 -2.64 0.59
N VAL A 335 20.17 -3.14 1.53
CA VAL A 335 20.53 -3.13 2.96
C VAL A 335 20.76 -4.56 3.41
N TRP A 336 22.01 -4.87 3.78
CA TRP A 336 22.44 -6.20 4.21
C TRP A 336 22.59 -6.29 5.72
N LEU A 337 21.98 -7.31 6.31
CA LEU A 337 22.02 -7.66 7.74
C LEU A 337 22.72 -9.02 7.89
N PRO A 338 24.05 -9.07 7.96
CA PRO A 338 24.83 -10.32 7.89
C PRO A 338 24.48 -11.30 9.02
N GLU A 339 24.27 -10.81 10.24
CA GLU A 339 23.94 -11.64 11.40
C GLU A 339 22.56 -12.29 11.29
N LYS A 340 21.65 -11.68 10.54
CA LYS A 340 20.31 -12.22 10.24
C LYS A 340 20.27 -13.00 8.94
N LYS A 341 21.35 -13.01 8.17
CA LYS A 341 21.37 -13.53 6.79
C LYS A 341 20.19 -13.00 5.96
N LEU A 342 19.86 -11.72 6.15
CA LEU A 342 18.73 -11.06 5.51
C LEU A 342 19.23 -9.87 4.69
N VAL A 343 18.75 -9.77 3.45
CA VAL A 343 18.97 -8.60 2.60
C VAL A 343 17.65 -7.98 2.19
N ILE A 344 17.54 -6.66 2.36
CA ILE A 344 16.48 -5.85 1.74
C ILE A 344 17.07 -5.39 0.40
N ALA A 345 16.65 -6.06 -0.68
CA ALA A 345 17.32 -6.00 -1.98
C ALA A 345 16.84 -4.86 -2.87
N GLY A 346 15.72 -4.23 -2.52
CA GLY A 346 15.11 -3.24 -3.41
C GLY A 346 14.81 -3.83 -4.80
N ASP A 347 14.76 -2.97 -5.79
CA ASP A 347 14.45 -3.34 -7.18
C ASP A 347 15.55 -4.16 -7.88
N THR A 348 16.63 -4.50 -7.19
CA THR A 348 17.54 -5.53 -7.70
C THR A 348 16.86 -6.90 -7.78
N ALA A 349 15.85 -7.17 -6.96
CA ALA A 349 15.09 -8.41 -6.93
C ALA A 349 13.58 -8.18 -6.94
N PHE A 350 12.89 -9.01 -7.73
CA PHE A 350 11.43 -9.01 -7.87
C PHE A 350 10.85 -10.37 -7.46
N HIS A 351 9.64 -10.35 -6.91
CA HIS A 351 8.86 -11.54 -6.56
C HIS A 351 7.39 -11.33 -6.95
N ILE A 352 6.76 -12.33 -7.54
CA ILE A 352 5.34 -12.35 -7.99
C ILE A 352 5.06 -11.40 -9.17
N ARG A 353 5.75 -10.27 -9.29
CA ARG A 353 5.57 -9.25 -10.31
C ARG A 353 6.65 -9.39 -11.39
N MET A 354 6.26 -9.26 -12.67
CA MET A 354 7.22 -9.07 -13.76
C MET A 354 7.94 -7.74 -13.57
N LEU A 355 9.27 -7.77 -13.60
CA LEU A 355 10.09 -6.57 -13.52
C LEU A 355 9.89 -5.68 -14.77
N PRO A 356 9.78 -4.36 -14.62
CA PRO A 356 9.87 -3.44 -15.75
C PRO A 356 11.34 -3.26 -16.19
N ILE A 357 11.57 -3.20 -17.49
CA ILE A 357 12.86 -2.80 -18.06
C ILE A 357 12.67 -1.39 -18.63
N PHE A 358 13.48 -0.42 -18.22
CA PHE A 358 13.42 0.95 -18.75
C PHE A 358 14.44 1.14 -19.89
N GLU A 359 14.43 2.31 -20.51
CA GLU A 359 15.34 2.60 -21.64
C GLU A 359 16.81 2.67 -21.21
N ASP A 360 17.04 3.03 -19.95
CA ASP A 360 18.36 3.13 -19.32
C ASP A 360 18.74 1.92 -18.46
N THR A 361 17.92 0.87 -18.43
CA THR A 361 18.23 -0.38 -17.72
C THR A 361 19.22 -1.21 -18.51
N ASP A 362 20.43 -1.43 -17.95
CA ASP A 362 21.42 -2.37 -18.50
C ASP A 362 21.18 -3.79 -17.99
N THR A 363 20.46 -4.58 -18.79
CA THR A 363 20.10 -5.95 -18.43
C THR A 363 21.30 -6.91 -18.40
N ALA A 364 22.37 -6.62 -19.13
CA ALA A 364 23.61 -7.43 -19.11
C ALA A 364 24.34 -7.20 -17.78
N GLN A 365 24.51 -5.94 -17.38
CA GLN A 365 25.13 -5.59 -16.11
C GLN A 365 24.29 -6.10 -14.93
N TRP A 366 22.96 -6.00 -14.99
CA TRP A 366 22.09 -6.53 -13.94
C TRP A 366 22.32 -8.04 -13.70
N ILE A 367 22.45 -8.83 -14.78
CA ILE A 367 22.78 -10.26 -14.68
C ILE A 367 24.15 -10.47 -14.01
N GLN A 368 25.15 -9.62 -14.29
CA GLN A 368 26.48 -9.71 -13.65
C GLN A 368 26.45 -9.31 -12.16
N VAL A 369 25.65 -8.31 -11.79
CA VAL A 369 25.44 -7.89 -10.40
C VAL A 369 24.89 -9.04 -9.56
N TRP A 370 24.11 -9.92 -10.19
CA TRP A 370 23.49 -11.05 -9.51
C TRP A 370 24.49 -11.99 -8.84
N ASP A 371 25.65 -12.23 -9.45
CA ASP A 371 26.69 -13.11 -8.88
C ASP A 371 27.21 -12.54 -7.55
N LYS A 372 27.38 -11.22 -7.46
CA LYS A 372 27.77 -10.54 -6.20
C LYS A 372 26.61 -10.56 -5.17
N PHE A 373 25.39 -10.46 -5.64
CA PHE A 373 24.20 -10.51 -4.79
C PHE A 373 24.03 -11.88 -4.14
N GLU A 374 24.16 -12.98 -4.90
CA GLU A 374 24.13 -14.34 -4.38
C GLU A 374 25.30 -14.62 -3.42
N ALA A 375 26.48 -14.05 -3.69
CA ALA A 375 27.66 -14.21 -2.83
C ALA A 375 27.50 -13.65 -1.42
N LEU A 376 26.49 -12.79 -1.15
CA LEU A 376 26.14 -12.36 0.20
C LEU A 376 25.70 -13.54 1.09
N GLY A 377 25.19 -14.62 0.49
CA GLY A 377 24.71 -15.80 1.23
C GLY A 377 23.44 -15.51 2.05
N ALA A 378 22.58 -14.63 1.56
CA ALA A 378 21.32 -14.30 2.21
C ALA A 378 20.38 -15.51 2.21
N GLY A 379 19.85 -15.85 3.39
CA GLY A 379 18.80 -16.86 3.55
C GLY A 379 17.42 -16.28 3.35
N ILE A 380 17.27 -14.97 3.56
CA ILE A 380 16.01 -14.23 3.40
C ILE A 380 16.26 -13.01 2.53
N VAL A 381 15.42 -12.83 1.53
CA VAL A 381 15.43 -11.69 0.62
C VAL A 381 14.10 -10.94 0.74
N VAL A 382 14.15 -9.66 1.05
CA VAL A 382 13.02 -8.74 0.91
C VAL A 382 13.21 -8.01 -0.42
N PRO A 383 12.47 -8.38 -1.48
CA PRO A 383 12.61 -7.76 -2.79
C PRO A 383 12.02 -6.34 -2.80
N GLY A 384 12.21 -5.58 -3.87
CA GLY A 384 11.54 -4.29 -4.05
C GLY A 384 10.03 -4.44 -4.22
N HIS A 385 9.61 -5.52 -4.86
CA HIS A 385 8.20 -5.83 -5.11
C HIS A 385 7.88 -7.30 -4.79
N GLY A 386 6.69 -7.53 -4.21
CA GLY A 386 6.25 -8.83 -3.74
C GLY A 386 6.77 -9.17 -2.34
N GLY A 387 6.25 -10.24 -1.72
CA GLY A 387 6.57 -10.58 -0.35
C GLY A 387 8.00 -11.11 -0.14
N PRO A 388 8.52 -11.07 1.10
CA PRO A 388 9.78 -11.68 1.47
C PRO A 388 9.84 -13.16 1.07
N THR A 389 11.02 -13.61 0.62
CA THR A 389 11.23 -14.97 0.14
C THR A 389 12.73 -15.35 0.25
N ASP A 390 13.15 -16.39 -0.45
CA ASP A 390 14.55 -16.84 -0.52
C ASP A 390 15.25 -16.42 -1.83
N MET A 391 16.58 -16.60 -1.87
CA MET A 391 17.41 -16.25 -3.02
C MET A 391 17.05 -17.06 -4.28
N ALA A 392 16.73 -18.35 -4.14
CA ALA A 392 16.39 -19.21 -5.28
C ALA A 392 15.10 -18.74 -5.96
N THR A 393 14.12 -18.34 -5.17
CA THR A 393 12.85 -17.80 -5.66
C THR A 393 13.07 -16.50 -6.43
N VAL A 394 13.70 -15.47 -5.85
CA VAL A 394 13.92 -14.19 -6.55
C VAL A 394 14.82 -14.35 -7.77
N ARG A 395 15.75 -15.31 -7.75
CA ARG A 395 16.56 -15.66 -8.91
C ARG A 395 15.70 -16.07 -10.10
N THR A 396 14.77 -17.00 -9.87
CA THR A 396 13.86 -17.48 -10.92
C THR A 396 13.02 -16.35 -11.53
N TRP A 397 12.56 -15.42 -10.67
CA TRP A 397 11.65 -14.34 -11.10
C TRP A 397 12.38 -13.13 -11.68
N THR A 398 13.66 -12.97 -11.38
CA THR A 398 14.43 -11.80 -11.84
C THR A 398 15.52 -12.20 -12.81
N ARG A 399 16.59 -12.84 -12.32
CA ARG A 399 17.77 -13.17 -13.13
C ARG A 399 17.45 -14.10 -14.30
N ASP A 400 16.73 -15.20 -14.00
CA ASP A 400 16.44 -16.21 -15.01
C ASP A 400 15.46 -15.67 -16.07
N TYR A 401 14.54 -14.76 -15.69
CA TYR A 401 13.75 -14.02 -16.64
C TYR A 401 14.61 -13.14 -17.57
N LEU A 402 15.54 -12.38 -17.02
CA LEU A 402 16.44 -11.54 -17.81
C LEU A 402 17.30 -12.37 -18.78
N VAL A 403 17.86 -13.49 -18.32
CA VAL A 403 18.64 -14.41 -19.15
C VAL A 403 17.77 -15.01 -20.26
N HIS A 404 16.56 -15.46 -19.94
CA HIS A 404 15.62 -15.99 -20.92
C HIS A 404 15.27 -14.94 -21.97
N LEU A 405 14.89 -13.74 -21.55
CA LEU A 405 14.47 -12.68 -22.47
C LEU A 405 15.61 -12.26 -23.41
N ARG A 406 16.82 -12.05 -22.86
CA ARG A 406 18.01 -11.74 -23.69
C ARG A 406 18.34 -12.84 -24.68
N ALA A 407 18.26 -14.12 -24.28
CA ALA A 407 18.46 -15.25 -25.18
C ALA A 407 17.47 -15.24 -26.35
N LYS A 408 16.18 -15.02 -26.06
CA LYS A 408 15.13 -14.95 -27.09
C LYS A 408 15.31 -13.77 -28.05
N VAL A 409 15.70 -12.62 -27.52
CA VAL A 409 16.01 -11.43 -28.33
C VAL A 409 17.27 -11.65 -29.17
N ALA A 410 18.32 -12.28 -28.63
CA ALA A 410 19.53 -12.63 -29.37
C ALA A 410 19.24 -13.54 -30.59
N GLU A 411 18.30 -14.51 -30.44
CA GLU A 411 17.84 -15.34 -31.57
C GLU A 411 17.21 -14.49 -32.68
N VAL A 412 16.44 -13.44 -32.33
CA VAL A 412 15.83 -12.50 -33.29
C VAL A 412 16.93 -11.73 -34.03
N ILE A 413 17.86 -11.11 -33.31
CA ILE A 413 18.94 -10.31 -33.88
C ILE A 413 19.82 -11.18 -34.81
N LYS A 414 20.21 -12.38 -34.37
CA LYS A 414 21.06 -13.31 -35.12
C LYS A 414 20.47 -13.70 -36.49
N ARG A 415 19.14 -13.78 -36.61
CA ARG A 415 18.46 -14.07 -37.89
C ARG A 415 18.10 -12.82 -38.71
N GLY A 416 18.56 -11.63 -38.29
CA GLY A 416 18.21 -10.36 -38.94
C GLY A 416 16.75 -9.94 -38.78
N GLY A 417 16.10 -10.39 -37.71
CA GLY A 417 14.71 -10.03 -37.39
C GLY A 417 14.58 -8.61 -36.89
N SER A 418 13.39 -8.07 -36.99
CA SER A 418 13.05 -6.68 -36.62
C SER A 418 12.64 -6.52 -35.17
N LEU A 419 12.45 -5.27 -34.73
CA LEU A 419 11.81 -4.92 -33.45
C LEU A 419 10.40 -5.55 -33.32
N ASP A 420 9.65 -5.62 -34.42
CA ASP A 420 8.31 -6.27 -34.44
C ASP A 420 8.40 -7.78 -34.19
N ASP A 421 9.51 -8.42 -34.57
CA ASP A 421 9.77 -9.82 -34.24
C ASP A 421 10.19 -9.96 -32.77
N ALA A 422 10.95 -9.01 -32.25
CA ALA A 422 11.31 -8.99 -30.84
C ALA A 422 10.07 -8.87 -29.91
N TYR A 423 9.08 -8.07 -30.29
CA TYR A 423 7.82 -7.96 -29.53
C TYR A 423 7.03 -9.28 -29.42
N LYS A 424 7.34 -10.29 -30.24
CA LYS A 424 6.65 -11.58 -30.31
C LYS A 424 7.46 -12.73 -29.74
N VAL A 425 8.61 -12.46 -29.11
CA VAL A 425 9.42 -13.53 -28.50
C VAL A 425 8.64 -14.25 -27.42
N ASP A 426 8.88 -15.55 -27.31
CA ASP A 426 8.18 -16.39 -26.37
C ASP A 426 8.58 -16.07 -24.92
N GLN A 427 7.65 -15.59 -24.13
CA GLN A 427 7.75 -15.31 -22.70
C GLN A 427 6.69 -16.10 -21.92
N SER A 428 6.08 -17.13 -22.51
CA SER A 428 4.96 -17.90 -21.93
C SER A 428 5.28 -18.45 -20.53
N ALA A 429 6.54 -18.81 -20.28
CA ALA A 429 7.00 -19.29 -18.97
C ALA A 429 6.84 -18.25 -17.85
N TYR A 430 6.72 -16.94 -18.17
CA TYR A 430 6.65 -15.84 -17.22
C TYR A 430 5.31 -15.08 -17.25
N MET A 431 4.37 -15.47 -18.12
CA MET A 431 3.07 -14.80 -18.24
C MET A 431 2.15 -14.97 -17.03
N HIS A 432 2.51 -15.83 -16.10
CA HIS A 432 1.82 -15.97 -14.81
C HIS A 432 2.18 -14.88 -13.79
N LEU A 433 3.21 -14.07 -14.08
CA LEU A 433 3.63 -12.97 -13.22
C LEU A 433 2.62 -11.82 -13.27
N HIS A 434 2.41 -11.15 -12.13
CA HIS A 434 1.60 -9.94 -12.11
C HIS A 434 2.19 -8.89 -13.05
N THR A 435 1.38 -8.14 -13.76
CA THR A 435 1.74 -7.14 -14.78
C THR A 435 2.44 -7.70 -16.04
N ALA A 436 2.49 -9.01 -16.24
CA ALA A 436 3.13 -9.59 -17.42
C ALA A 436 2.47 -9.14 -18.74
N ASP A 437 1.14 -9.11 -18.78
CA ASP A 437 0.38 -8.66 -19.98
C ASP A 437 0.72 -7.22 -20.39
N GLU A 438 1.08 -6.37 -19.41
CA GLU A 438 1.44 -4.97 -19.63
C GLU A 438 2.91 -4.79 -20.02
N LEU A 439 3.81 -5.61 -19.41
CA LEU A 439 5.26 -5.39 -19.47
C LEU A 439 6.00 -6.28 -20.47
N ALA A 440 5.56 -7.51 -20.72
CA ALA A 440 6.33 -8.48 -21.49
C ALA A 440 6.73 -7.95 -22.87
N ARG A 441 5.78 -7.35 -23.62
CA ARG A 441 6.05 -6.77 -24.92
C ARG A 441 7.03 -5.60 -24.88
N SER A 442 6.84 -4.66 -23.94
CA SER A 442 7.72 -3.50 -23.80
C SER A 442 9.13 -3.89 -23.36
N ASN A 443 9.24 -4.85 -22.45
CA ASN A 443 10.53 -5.39 -22.00
C ASN A 443 11.32 -5.98 -23.17
N ALA A 444 10.68 -6.81 -24.01
CA ALA A 444 11.31 -7.40 -25.19
C ALA A 444 11.82 -6.35 -26.18
N GLY A 445 11.03 -5.30 -26.42
CA GLY A 445 11.43 -4.22 -27.32
C GLY A 445 12.60 -3.40 -26.77
N ARG A 446 12.65 -3.16 -25.47
CA ARG A 446 13.77 -2.42 -24.83
C ARG A 446 15.05 -3.24 -24.83
N VAL A 447 14.97 -4.54 -24.52
CA VAL A 447 16.12 -5.44 -24.61
C VAL A 447 16.64 -5.53 -26.04
N TYR A 448 15.76 -5.60 -27.04
CA TYR A 448 16.17 -5.60 -28.45
C TYR A 448 16.97 -4.34 -28.80
N ARG A 449 16.44 -3.16 -28.48
CA ARG A 449 17.14 -1.89 -28.77
C ARG A 449 18.50 -1.78 -28.08
N ALA A 450 18.61 -2.25 -26.83
CA ALA A 450 19.88 -2.27 -26.11
C ALA A 450 20.87 -3.21 -26.80
N MET A 451 20.45 -4.44 -27.11
CA MET A 451 21.32 -5.48 -27.69
C MET A 451 21.68 -5.23 -29.16
N GLU A 452 20.94 -4.36 -29.88
CA GLU A 452 21.24 -3.99 -31.26
C GLU A 452 22.59 -3.23 -31.38
N PHE A 453 23.07 -2.66 -30.26
CA PHE A 453 24.30 -1.88 -30.19
C PHE A 453 25.39 -2.54 -29.32
N GLU A 454 25.15 -3.73 -28.77
CA GLU A 454 26.18 -4.56 -28.08
C GLU A 454 27.00 -5.36 -29.11
#